data_959eaa97eae88c8ff8d5f86a743c35b8
#
_entry.id   959eaa97eae88c8ff8d5f86a743c35b8
#
_cell.length_a   1.000
_cell.length_b   1.000
_cell.length_c   1.000
_cell.angle_alpha   90.00
_cell.angle_beta   90.00
_cell.angle_gamma   90.00
#
_symmetry.space_group_name_H-M   'P 1'
#
loop_
_entity.id
_entity.type
_entity.pdbx_description
1 polymer ?
#
loop_
_entity_poly.entity_id
_entity_poly.type
_entity_poly.pdbx_seq_one_letter_code
_entity_poly.pdbx_strand_id
1 'polypeptide(L)'
;MLFRSRAEAAALAELGCTYIQIDSPDIGTIVDPENRELRERLGMPTERTLTEGLDIINSVGDVPGVTFGLHACKGNNMSQWIGAGGYDLTAEAMFSRLTNFDVFLLEYDDERSGSFAPLAAAPDDKQIILGLVSSKTTALESPAELTARIREAAAYTGLERLGISTQCGFSSTLPGANLITEDVQEAKLALVAEVAAAVW
;
A
#
# COMPACT_ATOMS: atom_id res chain seq x y z
N MET A 1 -15.09 -14.88 7.67
CA MET A 1 -14.92 -13.46 7.35
C MET A 1 -14.86 -13.22 5.84
N LEU A 2 -14.10 -13.94 5.08
CA LEU A 2 -13.85 -13.75 3.64
C LEU A 2 -15.04 -13.91 2.70
N PHE A 3 -15.92 -14.88 2.93
CA PHE A 3 -17.16 -15.01 2.17
C PHE A 3 -18.04 -13.74 2.25
N ARG A 4 -17.98 -13.01 3.36
CA ARG A 4 -18.69 -11.74 3.51
C ARG A 4 -18.05 -10.64 2.68
N SER A 5 -16.72 -10.52 2.69
CA SER A 5 -16.02 -9.46 1.93
C SER A 5 -16.22 -9.61 0.42
N ARG A 6 -16.15 -10.85 -0.11
CA ARG A 6 -16.45 -11.08 -1.53
C ARG A 6 -17.91 -10.78 -1.88
N ALA A 7 -18.85 -11.21 -1.04
CA ALA A 7 -20.27 -10.93 -1.25
C ALA A 7 -20.57 -9.42 -1.18
N GLU A 8 -19.89 -8.69 -0.28
CA GLU A 8 -19.99 -7.24 -0.19
C GLU A 8 -19.39 -6.54 -1.42
N ALA A 9 -18.22 -6.97 -1.87
CA ALA A 9 -17.61 -6.47 -3.09
C ALA A 9 -18.52 -6.67 -4.33
N ALA A 10 -19.13 -7.84 -4.46
CA ALA A 10 -20.10 -8.11 -5.52
C ALA A 10 -21.33 -7.20 -5.42
N ALA A 11 -21.89 -7.00 -4.24
CA ALA A 11 -23.03 -6.12 -4.02
C ALA A 11 -22.68 -4.64 -4.33
N LEU A 12 -21.47 -4.19 -3.99
CA LEU A 12 -21.00 -2.85 -4.35
C LEU A 12 -20.84 -2.69 -5.88
N ALA A 13 -20.34 -3.73 -6.56
CA ALA A 13 -20.24 -3.75 -8.02
C ALA A 13 -21.62 -3.64 -8.70
N GLU A 14 -22.64 -4.35 -8.18
CA GLU A 14 -24.01 -4.23 -8.65
C GLU A 14 -24.59 -2.81 -8.49
N LEU A 15 -24.10 -2.05 -7.51
CA LEU A 15 -24.44 -0.64 -7.29
C LEU A 15 -23.62 0.33 -8.17
N GLY A 16 -22.71 -0.18 -9.01
CA GLY A 16 -21.89 0.60 -9.92
C GLY A 16 -20.50 0.96 -9.40
N CYS A 17 -20.04 0.35 -8.32
CA CYS A 17 -18.66 0.53 -7.84
C CYS A 17 -17.69 -0.18 -8.77
N THR A 18 -16.75 0.57 -9.35
CA THR A 18 -15.75 0.06 -10.31
C THR A 18 -14.34 -0.05 -9.73
N TYR A 19 -14.11 0.45 -8.52
CA TYR A 19 -12.83 0.34 -7.82
C TYR A 19 -13.05 -0.01 -6.34
N ILE A 20 -12.39 -1.05 -5.87
CA ILE A 20 -12.42 -1.47 -4.46
C ILE A 20 -10.99 -1.66 -3.97
N GLN A 21 -10.65 -0.99 -2.88
CA GLN A 21 -9.34 -1.16 -2.22
C GLN A 21 -9.49 -2.00 -0.96
N ILE A 22 -8.56 -2.93 -0.78
CA ILE A 22 -8.42 -3.74 0.43
C ILE A 22 -7.15 -3.32 1.16
N ASP A 23 -7.27 -3.03 2.44
CA ASP A 23 -6.13 -2.78 3.31
C ASP A 23 -5.66 -4.10 3.94
N SER A 24 -4.37 -4.40 3.80
CA SER A 24 -3.73 -5.60 4.34
C SER A 24 -2.50 -5.26 5.18
N PRO A 25 -2.67 -4.81 6.42
CA PRO A 25 -1.56 -4.49 7.31
C PRO A 25 -0.69 -5.72 7.63
N ASP A 26 -1.23 -6.91 7.51
CA ASP A 26 -0.47 -8.15 7.72
C ASP A 26 0.73 -8.24 6.77
N ILE A 27 0.55 -7.89 5.49
CA ILE A 27 1.61 -7.94 4.47
C ILE A 27 2.65 -6.85 4.74
N GLY A 28 2.22 -5.65 5.10
CA GLY A 28 3.10 -4.51 5.34
C GLY A 28 3.88 -4.59 6.66
N THR A 29 3.32 -5.24 7.69
CA THR A 29 3.94 -5.29 9.02
C THR A 29 4.85 -6.50 9.23
N ILE A 30 4.66 -7.62 8.52
CA ILE A 30 5.56 -8.79 8.66
C ILE A 30 6.95 -8.55 8.05
N VAL A 31 7.17 -7.47 7.33
CA VAL A 31 8.51 -7.07 6.87
C VAL A 31 9.43 -6.73 8.06
N ASP A 32 8.85 -6.33 9.19
CA ASP A 32 9.56 -6.04 10.43
C ASP A 32 9.90 -7.34 11.18
N PRO A 33 11.18 -7.58 11.51
CA PRO A 33 11.60 -8.79 12.22
C PRO A 33 10.93 -9.01 13.58
N GLU A 34 10.71 -7.95 14.36
CA GLU A 34 10.10 -8.04 15.70
C GLU A 34 8.62 -8.42 15.59
N ASN A 35 7.91 -7.84 14.62
CA ASN A 35 6.52 -8.20 14.34
C ASN A 35 6.41 -9.65 13.85
N ARG A 36 7.34 -10.13 13.02
CA ARG A 36 7.38 -11.54 12.61
C ARG A 36 7.54 -12.47 13.81
N GLU A 37 8.53 -12.21 14.65
CA GLU A 37 8.77 -13.03 15.83
C GLU A 37 7.56 -13.07 16.77
N LEU A 38 6.90 -11.93 16.98
CA LEU A 38 5.67 -11.88 17.78
C LEU A 38 4.56 -12.72 17.15
N ARG A 39 4.35 -12.61 15.82
CA ARG A 39 3.32 -13.37 15.10
C ARG A 39 3.58 -14.87 15.14
N GLU A 40 4.83 -15.30 14.95
CA GLU A 40 5.22 -16.71 15.08
C GLU A 40 4.88 -17.26 16.47
N ARG A 41 5.21 -16.52 17.54
CA ARG A 41 4.85 -16.90 18.93
C ARG A 41 3.35 -16.98 19.16
N LEU A 42 2.56 -16.20 18.44
CA LEU A 42 1.09 -16.21 18.50
C LEU A 42 0.46 -17.29 17.60
N GLY A 43 1.24 -18.14 16.95
CA GLY A 43 0.77 -19.20 16.06
C GLY A 43 0.29 -18.69 14.70
N MET A 44 0.80 -17.53 14.26
CA MET A 44 0.54 -16.94 12.94
C MET A 44 1.84 -16.94 12.11
N PRO A 45 2.26 -18.08 11.55
CA PRO A 45 3.54 -18.19 10.86
C PRO A 45 3.58 -17.31 9.60
N THR A 46 4.74 -16.71 9.35
CA THR A 46 5.00 -15.87 8.18
C THR A 46 4.68 -16.60 6.87
N GLU A 47 5.11 -17.86 6.75
CA GLU A 47 4.84 -18.69 5.57
C GLU A 47 3.33 -18.81 5.31
N ARG A 48 2.54 -19.04 6.33
CA ARG A 48 1.08 -19.13 6.19
C ARG A 48 0.44 -17.82 5.76
N THR A 49 0.96 -16.69 6.24
CA THR A 49 0.51 -15.37 5.80
C THR A 49 0.81 -15.16 4.32
N LEU A 50 2.01 -15.54 3.86
CA LEU A 50 2.47 -15.37 2.48
C LEU A 50 1.93 -16.44 1.50
N THR A 51 1.21 -17.44 1.99
CA THR A 51 0.58 -18.47 1.18
C THR A 51 -0.94 -18.42 1.33
N GLU A 52 -1.51 -19.16 2.29
CA GLU A 52 -2.95 -19.22 2.52
C GLU A 52 -3.58 -17.83 2.74
N GLY A 53 -2.89 -16.93 3.45
CA GLY A 53 -3.35 -15.57 3.71
C GLY A 53 -3.53 -14.77 2.41
N LEU A 54 -2.54 -14.80 1.53
CA LEU A 54 -2.62 -14.15 0.23
C LEU A 54 -3.67 -14.79 -0.69
N ASP A 55 -3.77 -16.12 -0.73
CA ASP A 55 -4.77 -16.83 -1.53
C ASP A 55 -6.20 -16.46 -1.10
N ILE A 56 -6.39 -16.28 0.20
CA ILE A 56 -7.62 -15.83 0.80
C ILE A 56 -7.95 -14.37 0.36
N ILE A 57 -6.98 -13.46 0.45
CA ILE A 57 -7.15 -12.07 -0.01
C ILE A 57 -7.46 -12.07 -1.50
N ASN A 58 -6.72 -12.85 -2.31
CA ASN A 58 -6.91 -12.94 -3.75
C ASN A 58 -8.34 -13.36 -4.12
N SER A 59 -8.94 -14.25 -3.34
CA SER A 59 -10.31 -14.71 -3.59
C SER A 59 -11.39 -13.61 -3.45
N VAL A 60 -11.08 -12.51 -2.74
CA VAL A 60 -12.01 -11.36 -2.62
C VAL A 60 -12.02 -10.54 -3.90
N GLY A 61 -10.89 -10.43 -4.60
CA GLY A 61 -10.75 -9.68 -5.85
C GLY A 61 -11.38 -10.33 -7.08
N ASP A 62 -11.99 -11.50 -6.96
CA ASP A 62 -12.63 -12.21 -8.07
C ASP A 62 -14.08 -11.70 -8.29
N VAL A 63 -14.22 -10.42 -8.69
CA VAL A 63 -15.50 -9.80 -9.04
C VAL A 63 -15.36 -9.12 -10.39
N PRO A 64 -16.05 -9.59 -11.45
CA PRO A 64 -15.92 -9.05 -12.80
C PRO A 64 -16.28 -7.55 -12.90
N GLY A 65 -15.48 -6.78 -13.65
CA GLY A 65 -15.73 -5.37 -13.91
C GLY A 65 -15.29 -4.41 -12.78
N VAL A 66 -14.63 -4.92 -11.75
CA VAL A 66 -14.07 -4.13 -10.65
C VAL A 66 -12.55 -4.17 -10.72
N THR A 67 -11.92 -3.01 -10.65
CA THR A 67 -10.48 -2.88 -10.42
C THR A 67 -10.21 -3.02 -8.92
N PHE A 68 -9.36 -3.96 -8.54
CA PHE A 68 -8.99 -4.15 -7.14
C PHE A 68 -7.62 -3.55 -6.82
N GLY A 69 -7.57 -2.75 -5.76
CA GLY A 69 -6.34 -2.23 -5.14
C GLY A 69 -6.01 -2.95 -3.83
N LEU A 70 -4.74 -3.23 -3.60
CA LEU A 70 -4.23 -3.68 -2.31
C LEU A 70 -3.36 -2.60 -1.68
N HIS A 71 -3.67 -2.16 -0.47
CA HIS A 71 -2.79 -1.33 0.33
C HIS A 71 -2.04 -2.19 1.35
N ALA A 72 -0.70 -2.27 1.21
CA ALA A 72 0.17 -2.98 2.14
C ALA A 72 0.64 -2.02 3.25
N CYS A 73 -0.25 -1.73 4.19
CA CYS A 73 -0.06 -0.76 5.26
C CYS A 73 1.02 -1.21 6.26
N LYS A 74 1.96 -0.31 6.58
CA LYS A 74 2.96 -0.51 7.65
C LYS A 74 2.58 0.17 8.96
N GLY A 75 1.36 0.70 9.03
CA GLY A 75 0.76 1.33 10.19
C GLY A 75 0.86 2.85 10.19
N ASN A 76 -0.21 3.46 10.67
CA ASN A 76 -0.30 4.88 11.01
C ASN A 76 -1.13 5.02 12.31
N ASN A 77 -0.64 4.44 13.39
CA ASN A 77 -1.31 4.53 14.68
C ASN A 77 -0.91 5.83 15.40
N MET A 78 -1.81 6.81 15.44
CA MET A 78 -1.55 8.11 16.07
C MET A 78 -0.26 8.78 15.53
N SER A 79 -0.11 8.79 14.20
CA SER A 79 1.08 9.26 13.49
C SER A 79 2.36 8.45 13.74
N GLN A 80 2.23 7.23 14.28
CA GLN A 80 3.34 6.31 14.50
C GLN A 80 3.23 5.11 13.56
N TRP A 81 4.35 4.70 13.01
CA TRP A 81 4.44 3.46 12.24
C TRP A 81 4.44 2.23 13.17
N ILE A 82 4.07 1.06 12.64
CA ILE A 82 4.03 -0.21 13.35
C ILE A 82 5.13 -1.15 12.86
N GLY A 83 5.42 -1.12 11.55
CA GLY A 83 6.42 -2.00 10.94
C GLY A 83 7.49 -1.23 10.17
N ALA A 84 8.76 -1.65 10.33
CA ALA A 84 9.90 -1.17 9.57
C ALA A 84 10.54 -2.30 8.76
N GLY A 85 10.86 -2.07 7.51
CA GLY A 85 11.49 -3.03 6.60
C GLY A 85 11.06 -2.83 5.15
N GLY A 86 11.91 -3.23 4.20
CA GLY A 86 11.60 -3.26 2.77
C GLY A 86 10.63 -4.38 2.41
N TYR A 87 10.07 -4.31 1.22
CA TYR A 87 9.16 -5.35 0.71
C TYR A 87 9.89 -6.61 0.17
N ASP A 88 11.21 -6.73 0.36
CA ASP A 88 12.03 -7.86 -0.14
C ASP A 88 11.47 -9.22 0.28
N LEU A 89 10.94 -9.31 1.50
CA LEU A 89 10.35 -10.56 2.02
C LEU A 89 9.02 -10.91 1.37
N THR A 90 8.22 -9.90 1.00
CA THR A 90 6.81 -10.08 0.66
C THR A 90 6.51 -9.92 -0.82
N ALA A 91 7.35 -9.22 -1.57
CA ALA A 91 7.07 -8.81 -2.95
C ALA A 91 6.79 -9.99 -3.88
N GLU A 92 7.66 -11.00 -3.90
CA GLU A 92 7.49 -12.16 -4.80
C GLU A 92 6.17 -12.89 -4.52
N ALA A 93 5.88 -13.19 -3.24
CA ALA A 93 4.65 -13.87 -2.86
C ALA A 93 3.42 -13.00 -3.13
N MET A 94 3.48 -11.71 -2.81
CA MET A 94 2.40 -10.76 -3.01
C MET A 94 2.04 -10.64 -4.50
N PHE A 95 3.01 -10.36 -5.35
CA PHE A 95 2.76 -10.16 -6.78
C PHE A 95 2.39 -11.45 -7.52
N SER A 96 2.94 -12.60 -7.13
CA SER A 96 2.62 -13.87 -7.79
C SER A 96 1.27 -14.46 -7.37
N ARG A 97 0.78 -14.19 -6.16
CA ARG A 97 -0.45 -14.77 -5.63
C ARG A 97 -1.67 -13.86 -5.75
N LEU A 98 -1.50 -12.53 -5.72
CA LEU A 98 -2.62 -11.58 -5.81
C LEU A 98 -2.96 -11.27 -7.27
N THR A 99 -3.26 -12.30 -8.03
CA THR A 99 -3.52 -12.19 -9.47
C THR A 99 -4.80 -11.41 -9.81
N ASN A 100 -5.78 -11.39 -8.90
CA ASN A 100 -7.04 -10.65 -9.04
C ASN A 100 -6.94 -9.18 -8.58
N PHE A 101 -5.74 -8.72 -8.23
CA PHE A 101 -5.48 -7.32 -7.88
C PHE A 101 -4.72 -6.63 -8.99
N ASP A 102 -5.17 -5.44 -9.38
CA ASP A 102 -4.63 -4.66 -10.49
C ASP A 102 -3.66 -3.58 -10.01
N VAL A 103 -3.87 -3.07 -8.79
CA VAL A 103 -3.17 -1.91 -8.22
C VAL A 103 -2.59 -2.25 -6.85
N PHE A 104 -1.31 -1.95 -6.64
CA PHE A 104 -0.64 -2.13 -5.36
C PHE A 104 -0.19 -0.78 -4.79
N LEU A 105 -0.74 -0.41 -3.64
CA LEU A 105 -0.42 0.83 -2.93
C LEU A 105 0.60 0.49 -1.82
N LEU A 106 1.84 0.90 -2.03
CA LEU A 106 2.98 0.51 -1.19
C LEU A 106 3.59 1.73 -0.51
N GLU A 107 3.87 1.61 0.78
CA GLU A 107 4.44 2.68 1.59
C GLU A 107 5.95 2.82 1.37
N TYR A 108 6.35 4.02 0.91
CA TYR A 108 7.73 4.39 0.65
C TYR A 108 8.05 5.81 1.12
N ASP A 109 7.38 6.31 2.16
CA ASP A 109 7.49 7.70 2.62
C ASP A 109 8.81 8.03 3.32
N ASP A 110 9.54 7.02 3.77
CA ASP A 110 10.85 7.20 4.41
C ASP A 110 11.80 6.00 4.21
N GLU A 111 13.02 6.11 4.73
CA GLU A 111 14.09 5.12 4.58
C GLU A 111 13.78 3.74 5.21
N ARG A 112 12.85 3.67 6.18
CA ARG A 112 12.42 2.40 6.80
C ARG A 112 11.79 1.46 5.79
N SER A 113 11.26 2.00 4.69
CA SER A 113 10.61 1.20 3.64
C SER A 113 11.58 0.46 2.73
N GLY A 114 12.89 0.63 2.92
CA GLY A 114 13.93 0.00 2.10
C GLY A 114 14.03 0.59 0.70
N SER A 115 14.58 -0.18 -0.23
CA SER A 115 14.77 0.21 -1.62
C SER A 115 13.56 -0.13 -2.50
N PHE A 116 13.54 0.39 -3.73
CA PHE A 116 12.53 0.05 -4.74
C PHE A 116 12.84 -1.26 -5.49
N ALA A 117 13.95 -1.95 -5.20
CA ALA A 117 14.33 -3.19 -5.88
C ALA A 117 13.23 -4.28 -5.89
N PRO A 118 12.42 -4.45 -4.81
CA PRO A 118 11.31 -5.41 -4.80
C PRO A 118 10.26 -5.19 -5.90
N LEU A 119 10.15 -3.96 -6.46
CA LEU A 119 9.21 -3.65 -7.53
C LEU A 119 9.52 -4.40 -8.85
N ALA A 120 10.75 -4.85 -9.03
CA ALA A 120 11.14 -5.66 -10.18
C ALA A 120 10.40 -7.03 -10.25
N ALA A 121 9.82 -7.48 -9.13
CA ALA A 121 9.00 -8.70 -9.10
C ALA A 121 7.55 -8.48 -9.58
N ALA A 122 7.12 -7.23 -9.79
CA ALA A 122 5.75 -6.91 -10.17
C ALA A 122 5.50 -7.28 -11.66
N PRO A 123 4.44 -8.08 -11.97
CA PRO A 123 4.05 -8.39 -13.34
C PRO A 123 3.73 -7.12 -14.14
N ASP A 124 3.91 -7.16 -15.46
CA ASP A 124 3.78 -5.98 -16.33
C ASP A 124 2.35 -5.41 -16.43
N ASP A 125 1.36 -6.21 -16.09
CA ASP A 125 -0.06 -5.81 -16.06
C ASP A 125 -0.49 -5.11 -14.76
N LYS A 126 0.40 -4.96 -13.77
CA LYS A 126 0.09 -4.36 -12.47
C LYS A 126 0.55 -2.90 -12.38
N GLN A 127 -0.26 -2.08 -11.72
CA GLN A 127 0.08 -0.71 -11.39
C GLN A 127 0.59 -0.61 -9.94
N ILE A 128 1.61 0.20 -9.72
CA ILE A 128 2.22 0.42 -8.40
C ILE A 128 2.04 1.88 -8.02
N ILE A 129 1.36 2.13 -6.93
CA ILE A 129 1.19 3.47 -6.37
C ILE A 129 2.18 3.63 -5.22
N LEU A 130 3.10 4.55 -5.42
CA LEU A 130 4.15 4.85 -4.44
C LEU A 130 3.61 5.82 -3.38
N GLY A 131 3.41 5.35 -2.19
CA GLY A 131 3.04 6.14 -1.02
C GLY A 131 4.25 6.92 -0.51
N LEU A 132 4.61 8.01 -1.19
CA LEU A 132 5.80 8.82 -0.91
C LEU A 132 5.54 9.98 0.02
N VAL A 133 4.29 10.46 0.11
CA VAL A 133 3.93 11.59 0.96
C VAL A 133 3.45 11.09 2.31
N SER A 134 4.19 11.41 3.37
CA SER A 134 3.92 10.89 4.71
C SER A 134 2.64 11.47 5.31
N SER A 135 1.77 10.62 5.81
CA SER A 135 0.61 11.00 6.60
C SER A 135 0.89 11.01 8.12
N LYS A 136 2.16 10.87 8.52
CA LYS A 136 2.60 10.84 9.93
C LYS A 136 3.22 12.15 10.40
N THR A 137 3.67 13.01 9.49
CA THR A 137 4.36 14.27 9.81
C THR A 137 3.67 15.45 9.16
N THR A 138 3.75 16.63 9.79
CA THR A 138 3.17 17.88 9.25
C THR A 138 4.06 18.56 8.20
N ALA A 139 5.33 18.13 8.07
CA ALA A 139 6.23 18.66 7.07
C ALA A 139 5.76 18.28 5.65
N LEU A 140 5.83 19.23 4.72
CA LEU A 140 5.64 18.95 3.30
C LEU A 140 6.95 18.46 2.71
N GLU A 141 6.86 17.42 1.91
CA GLU A 141 7.98 16.87 1.15
C GLU A 141 8.36 17.80 -0.01
N SER A 142 9.60 17.72 -0.46
CA SER A 142 10.07 18.49 -1.64
C SER A 142 9.54 17.87 -2.94
N PRO A 143 8.89 18.64 -3.84
CA PRO A 143 8.48 18.13 -5.16
C PRO A 143 9.65 17.55 -5.97
N ALA A 144 10.84 18.13 -5.84
CA ALA A 144 12.04 17.66 -6.54
C ALA A 144 12.52 16.30 -6.00
N GLU A 145 12.48 16.09 -4.68
CA GLU A 145 12.83 14.82 -4.05
C GLU A 145 11.80 13.74 -4.40
N LEU A 146 10.50 14.05 -4.34
CA LEU A 146 9.45 13.12 -4.75
C LEU A 146 9.63 12.69 -6.21
N THR A 147 9.89 13.64 -7.11
CA THR A 147 10.17 13.36 -8.53
C THR A 147 11.41 12.48 -8.71
N ALA A 148 12.47 12.73 -7.97
CA ALA A 148 13.70 11.92 -8.02
C ALA A 148 13.43 10.48 -7.57
N ARG A 149 12.66 10.29 -6.50
CA ARG A 149 12.28 8.96 -6.00
C ARG A 149 11.36 8.20 -6.96
N ILE A 150 10.43 8.89 -7.63
CA ILE A 150 9.60 8.26 -8.68
C ILE A 150 10.48 7.75 -9.83
N ARG A 151 11.46 8.57 -10.26
CA ARG A 151 12.41 8.17 -11.33
C ARG A 151 13.31 7.02 -10.90
N GLU A 152 13.72 6.96 -9.64
CA GLU A 152 14.45 5.83 -9.09
C GLU A 152 13.61 4.54 -9.15
N ALA A 153 12.35 4.61 -8.71
CA ALA A 153 11.42 3.47 -8.77
C ALA A 153 11.16 3.02 -10.22
N ALA A 154 11.08 3.97 -11.18
CA ALA A 154 10.86 3.68 -12.59
C ALA A 154 11.97 2.84 -13.24
N ALA A 155 13.15 2.76 -12.63
CA ALA A 155 14.22 1.87 -13.09
C ALA A 155 13.90 0.38 -12.88
N TYR A 156 12.94 0.06 -12.01
CA TYR A 156 12.57 -1.31 -11.68
C TYR A 156 11.29 -1.80 -12.36
N THR A 157 10.36 -0.89 -12.71
CA THR A 157 9.03 -1.30 -13.21
C THR A 157 8.48 -0.45 -14.37
N GLY A 158 9.18 0.57 -14.82
CA GLY A 158 8.69 1.52 -15.84
C GLY A 158 7.79 2.62 -15.26
N LEU A 159 7.93 3.84 -15.81
CA LEU A 159 7.23 5.03 -15.30
C LEU A 159 5.71 4.96 -15.54
N GLU A 160 5.30 4.37 -16.65
CA GLU A 160 3.89 4.24 -17.08
C GLU A 160 3.05 3.34 -16.16
N ARG A 161 3.73 2.57 -15.30
CA ARG A 161 3.09 1.67 -14.33
C ARG A 161 3.09 2.25 -12.92
N LEU A 162 3.70 3.42 -12.73
CA LEU A 162 3.80 4.07 -11.44
C LEU A 162 2.74 5.15 -11.26
N GLY A 163 2.37 5.37 -10.00
CA GLY A 163 1.63 6.53 -9.53
C GLY A 163 2.17 6.99 -8.20
N ILE A 164 1.69 8.14 -7.71
CA ILE A 164 2.05 8.70 -6.41
C ILE A 164 0.82 8.83 -5.53
N SER A 165 0.98 8.59 -4.23
CA SER A 165 -0.05 8.84 -3.22
C SER A 165 0.55 9.27 -1.89
N THR A 166 -0.34 9.55 -0.93
CA THR A 166 0.04 9.54 0.48
C THR A 166 0.39 8.12 0.93
N GLN A 167 1.22 8.02 1.93
CA GLN A 167 1.68 6.74 2.48
C GLN A 167 0.50 5.90 3.01
N CYS A 168 -0.41 6.53 3.76
CA CYS A 168 -1.61 5.93 4.33
C CYS A 168 -2.71 7.01 4.42
N GLY A 169 -3.85 6.70 5.04
CA GLY A 169 -4.84 7.70 5.42
C GLY A 169 -4.34 8.67 6.49
N PHE A 170 -4.95 9.84 6.59
CA PHE A 170 -4.56 10.90 7.54
C PHE A 170 -5.11 10.70 8.95
N SER A 171 -6.12 9.86 9.10
CA SER A 171 -6.71 9.53 10.41
C SER A 171 -7.07 8.04 10.44
N SER A 172 -6.20 7.25 11.04
CA SER A 172 -6.30 5.78 11.00
C SER A 172 -6.88 5.15 12.27
N THR A 173 -7.10 5.95 13.34
CA THR A 173 -7.65 5.46 14.61
C THR A 173 -8.82 6.33 15.09
N LEU A 174 -8.55 7.30 15.96
CA LEU A 174 -9.56 8.22 16.50
C LEU A 174 -9.44 9.59 15.85
N PRO A 175 -10.55 10.29 15.60
CA PRO A 175 -10.50 11.68 15.12
C PRO A 175 -9.61 12.54 16.01
N GLY A 176 -8.67 13.29 15.41
CA GLY A 176 -7.75 14.16 16.13
C GLY A 176 -6.60 13.47 16.84
N ALA A 177 -6.44 12.15 16.71
CA ALA A 177 -5.31 11.43 17.31
C ALA A 177 -4.00 11.56 16.49
N ASN A 178 -4.11 11.86 15.20
CA ASN A 178 -2.95 12.07 14.34
C ASN A 178 -2.50 13.55 14.39
N LEU A 179 -1.22 13.79 14.09
CA LEU A 179 -0.63 15.14 14.08
C LEU A 179 -1.11 16.02 12.91
N ILE A 180 -1.69 15.40 11.89
CA ILE A 180 -2.11 16.08 10.66
C ILE A 180 -3.41 16.84 10.91
N THR A 181 -3.40 18.14 10.63
CA THR A 181 -4.60 18.99 10.58
C THR A 181 -5.23 18.94 9.19
N GLU A 182 -6.46 19.45 9.06
CA GLU A 182 -7.14 19.55 7.75
C GLU A 182 -6.34 20.38 6.76
N ASP A 183 -5.79 21.53 7.17
CA ASP A 183 -4.94 22.37 6.30
C ASP A 183 -3.70 21.62 5.80
N VAL A 184 -3.05 20.85 6.66
CA VAL A 184 -1.87 20.04 6.27
C VAL A 184 -2.30 18.91 5.36
N GLN A 185 -3.43 18.28 5.60
CA GLN A 185 -3.98 17.25 4.70
C GLN A 185 -4.23 17.81 3.31
N GLU A 186 -4.89 18.98 3.20
CA GLU A 186 -5.14 19.65 1.92
C GLU A 186 -3.84 20.00 1.21
N ALA A 187 -2.86 20.54 1.94
CA ALA A 187 -1.55 20.88 1.36
C ALA A 187 -0.81 19.63 0.83
N LYS A 188 -0.84 18.52 1.56
CA LYS A 188 -0.23 17.26 1.11
C LYS A 188 -0.96 16.65 -0.10
N LEU A 189 -2.28 16.71 -0.15
CA LEU A 189 -3.04 16.26 -1.33
C LEU A 189 -2.77 17.15 -2.55
N ALA A 190 -2.66 18.46 -2.36
CA ALA A 190 -2.26 19.38 -3.42
C ALA A 190 -0.84 19.08 -3.95
N LEU A 191 0.10 18.76 -3.04
CA LEU A 191 1.46 18.34 -3.40
C LEU A 191 1.47 17.06 -4.23
N VAL A 192 0.67 16.05 -3.85
CA VAL A 192 0.52 14.81 -4.65
C VAL A 192 0.04 15.13 -6.06
N ALA A 193 -0.98 15.99 -6.19
CA ALA A 193 -1.52 16.38 -7.50
C ALA A 193 -0.51 17.18 -8.34
N GLU A 194 0.24 18.10 -7.71
CA GLU A 194 1.29 18.89 -8.35
C GLU A 194 2.40 18.00 -8.92
N VAL A 195 2.92 17.09 -8.10
CA VAL A 195 3.99 16.16 -8.52
C VAL A 195 3.48 15.20 -9.61
N ALA A 196 2.26 14.68 -9.47
CA ALA A 196 1.68 13.85 -10.51
C ALA A 196 1.63 14.59 -11.85
N ALA A 197 1.07 15.79 -11.90
CA ALA A 197 0.98 16.59 -13.12
C ALA A 197 2.34 16.99 -13.72
N ALA A 198 3.40 17.01 -12.92
CA ALA A 198 4.76 17.33 -13.38
C ALA A 198 5.52 16.10 -13.92
N VAL A 199 5.14 14.89 -13.54
CA VAL A 199 5.82 13.63 -13.88
C VAL A 199 5.14 12.92 -15.05
N TRP A 200 3.81 12.90 -15.07
CA TRP A 200 2.97 12.28 -16.09
C TRP A 200 2.16 13.30 -16.87
#